data_2b4909cd9cafa1a61cfb462e34bc66b5
#
_entry.id   2b4909cd9cafa1a61cfb462e34bc66b5
#
_cell.length_a   1.000
_cell.length_b   1.000
_cell.length_c   1.000
_cell.angle_alpha   90.00
_cell.angle_beta   90.00
_cell.angle_gamma   90.00
#
_symmetry.space_group_name_H-M   'P 1'
#
loop_
_entity.id
_entity.type
_entity.pdbx_description
1 polymer ?
#
loop_
_entity_poly.entity_id
_entity_poly.type
_entity_poly.pdbx_seq_one_letter_code
_entity_poly.pdbx_strand_id
1 'polypeptide(L)'
;MTVIVFGSINTDIGLGVDHLPVPGETVLTAGYQVLAGGKGCNQAVAAAKLGADVRMVGAVGDDAWASIPMEAMEAAGVDTHDVRITDKPTALASVMVADDGENAALFCGDATCPGTASA
;
A
#
# COMPACT_ATOMS: atom_id res chain seq x y z
N MET A 1 -12.46 10.59 21.25
CA MET A 1 -11.68 11.46 20.35
C MET A 1 -11.47 10.74 19.02
N THR A 2 -11.70 11.43 17.95
CA THR A 2 -11.53 10.86 16.60
C THR A 2 -10.16 11.25 16.06
N VAL A 3 -9.44 10.28 15.56
CA VAL A 3 -8.16 10.49 14.88
C VAL A 3 -8.43 10.46 13.37
N ILE A 4 -8.02 11.49 12.67
CA ILE A 4 -8.14 11.55 11.21
C ILE A 4 -6.76 11.36 10.62
N VAL A 5 -6.64 10.34 9.76
CA VAL A 5 -5.39 10.08 9.05
C VAL A 5 -5.59 10.49 7.60
N PHE A 6 -4.74 11.38 7.13
CA PHE A 6 -4.74 11.83 5.75
C PHE A 6 -3.42 11.36 5.12
N GLY A 7 -3.48 10.43 4.22
CA GLY A 7 -2.23 9.91 3.66
C GLY A 7 -2.41 8.82 2.62
N SER A 8 -1.31 8.17 2.32
CA SER A 8 -1.23 7.20 1.22
C SER A 8 -1.85 5.86 1.58
N ILE A 9 -2.47 5.26 0.58
CA ILE A 9 -3.04 3.91 0.64
C ILE A 9 -2.50 3.17 -0.57
N ASN A 10 -1.83 2.04 -0.36
CA ASN A 10 -1.35 1.25 -1.48
C ASN A 10 -1.36 -0.24 -1.18
N THR A 11 -1.15 -1.01 -2.22
CA THR A 11 -0.98 -2.45 -2.13
C THR A 11 0.48 -2.77 -2.39
N ASP A 12 1.08 -3.56 -1.51
CA ASP A 12 2.49 -3.95 -1.61
C ASP A 12 2.59 -5.40 -2.07
N ILE A 13 3.47 -5.65 -3.04
CA ILE A 13 3.83 -6.99 -3.44
C ILE A 13 5.25 -7.23 -2.97
N GLY A 14 5.41 -8.15 -2.02
CA GLY A 14 6.71 -8.51 -1.47
C GLY A 14 7.29 -9.74 -2.15
N LEU A 15 8.54 -9.66 -2.58
CA LEU A 15 9.24 -10.72 -3.28
C LEU A 15 10.57 -11.00 -2.61
N GLY A 16 10.78 -12.25 -2.16
CA GLY A 16 12.07 -12.67 -1.67
C GLY A 16 12.92 -13.22 -2.81
N VAL A 17 14.14 -12.74 -2.96
CA VAL A 17 15.04 -13.16 -4.03
C VAL A 17 16.43 -13.48 -3.47
N ASP A 18 17.20 -14.30 -4.22
CA ASP A 18 18.59 -14.60 -3.82
C ASP A 18 19.43 -13.33 -3.89
N HIS A 19 19.23 -12.59 -4.93
CA HIS A 19 19.93 -11.33 -5.20
C HIS A 19 19.03 -10.43 -6.02
N LEU A 20 19.29 -9.14 -5.98
CA LEU A 20 18.54 -8.18 -6.78
C LEU A 20 18.93 -8.33 -8.25
N PRO A 21 17.98 -8.37 -9.18
CA PRO A 21 18.30 -8.53 -10.60
C PRO A 21 19.09 -7.34 -11.12
N VAL A 22 20.06 -7.65 -11.97
CA VAL A 22 20.74 -6.62 -12.76
C VAL A 22 20.03 -6.43 -14.10
N PRO A 23 20.29 -5.35 -14.82
CA PRO A 23 19.61 -5.11 -16.09
C PRO A 23 19.70 -6.33 -17.03
N GLY A 24 18.55 -6.71 -17.58
CA GLY A 24 18.45 -7.86 -18.49
C GLY A 24 18.32 -9.21 -17.81
N GLU A 25 18.45 -9.28 -16.51
CA GLU A 25 18.38 -10.53 -15.76
C GLU A 25 16.95 -10.84 -15.31
N THR A 26 16.58 -12.12 -15.37
CA THR A 26 15.34 -12.63 -14.77
C THR A 26 15.71 -13.48 -13.57
N VAL A 27 15.21 -13.12 -12.39
CA VAL A 27 15.41 -13.87 -11.16
C VAL A 27 14.08 -14.52 -10.78
N LEU A 28 14.12 -15.81 -10.47
CA LEU A 28 12.94 -16.53 -10.03
C LEU A 28 12.81 -16.42 -8.52
N THR A 29 11.59 -16.18 -8.05
CA THR A 29 11.27 -16.20 -6.63
C THR A 29 10.35 -17.37 -6.33
N ALA A 30 10.43 -17.90 -5.11
CA ALA A 30 9.60 -19.02 -4.69
C ALA A 30 8.13 -18.63 -4.51
N GLY A 31 7.85 -17.34 -4.35
CA GLY A 31 6.49 -16.86 -4.14
C GLY A 31 6.45 -15.38 -3.88
N TYR A 32 5.27 -14.89 -3.61
CA TYR A 32 5.07 -13.48 -3.32
C TYR A 32 4.03 -13.31 -2.22
N GLN A 33 4.05 -12.16 -1.57
CA GLN A 33 3.03 -11.76 -0.61
C GLN A 33 2.38 -10.47 -1.08
N VAL A 34 1.06 -10.36 -0.90
CA VAL A 34 0.32 -9.16 -1.22
C VAL A 34 -0.22 -8.60 0.09
N LEU A 35 0.18 -7.38 0.42
CA LEU A 35 -0.10 -6.77 1.70
C LEU A 35 -0.66 -5.37 1.51
N ALA A 36 -1.47 -4.93 2.47
CA ALA A 36 -1.85 -3.53 2.55
C ALA A 36 -0.63 -2.69 2.89
N GLY A 37 -0.48 -1.55 2.26
CA GLY A 37 0.65 -0.65 2.48
C GLY A 37 0.26 0.80 2.39
N GLY A 38 1.27 1.65 2.43
CA GLY A 38 1.12 3.08 2.47
C GLY A 38 1.23 3.59 3.90
N LYS A 39 1.94 4.70 4.06
CA LYS A 39 2.16 5.27 5.40
C LYS A 39 0.84 5.63 6.07
N GLY A 40 -0.09 6.22 5.31
CA GLY A 40 -1.39 6.57 5.86
C GLY A 40 -2.20 5.35 6.28
N CYS A 41 -2.27 4.35 5.40
CA CYS A 41 -2.97 3.12 5.70
C CYS A 41 -2.38 2.43 6.94
N ASN A 42 -1.06 2.33 7.01
CA ASN A 42 -0.38 1.69 8.14
C ASN A 42 -0.63 2.42 9.44
N GLN A 43 -0.59 3.75 9.42
CA GLN A 43 -0.88 4.56 10.61
C GLN A 43 -2.33 4.40 11.06
N ALA A 44 -3.27 4.39 10.13
CA ALA A 44 -4.68 4.24 10.45
C ALA A 44 -4.96 2.87 11.09
N VAL A 45 -4.41 1.82 10.51
CA VAL A 45 -4.58 0.46 11.04
C VAL A 45 -3.95 0.33 12.42
N ALA A 46 -2.75 0.85 12.61
CA ALA A 46 -2.07 0.78 13.91
C ALA A 46 -2.84 1.53 14.98
N ALA A 47 -3.32 2.74 14.68
CA ALA A 47 -4.09 3.53 15.64
C ALA A 47 -5.41 2.84 16.01
N ALA A 48 -6.10 2.27 15.02
CA ALA A 48 -7.36 1.57 15.26
C ALA A 48 -7.15 0.32 16.11
N LYS A 49 -6.08 -0.42 15.88
CA LYS A 49 -5.75 -1.61 16.69
C LYS A 49 -5.44 -1.25 18.13
N LEU A 50 -4.99 -0.03 18.39
CA LEU A 50 -4.75 0.46 19.74
C LEU A 50 -6.01 1.04 20.41
N GLY A 51 -7.14 0.94 19.74
CA GLY A 51 -8.43 1.34 20.31
C GLY A 51 -8.89 2.74 19.95
N ALA A 52 -8.19 3.45 19.09
CA ALA A 52 -8.61 4.78 18.66
C ALA A 52 -9.80 4.69 17.69
N ASP A 53 -10.61 5.74 17.67
CA ASP A 53 -11.65 5.94 16.68
C ASP A 53 -11.00 6.64 15.49
N VAL A 54 -10.76 5.91 14.40
CA VAL A 54 -9.95 6.38 13.28
C VAL A 54 -10.77 6.52 12.01
N ARG A 55 -10.60 7.68 11.35
CA ARG A 55 -11.15 7.93 10.02
C ARG A 55 -10.00 8.10 9.04
N MET A 56 -10.08 7.41 7.91
CA MET A 56 -9.07 7.51 6.87
C MET A 56 -9.54 8.42 5.75
N VAL A 57 -8.70 9.35 5.35
CA VAL A 57 -8.90 10.20 4.17
C VAL A 57 -7.80 9.88 3.18
N GLY A 58 -8.17 9.45 2.01
CA GLY A 58 -7.22 9.06 0.98
C GLY A 58 -7.94 8.68 -0.30
N ALA A 59 -7.24 7.98 -1.17
CA ALA A 59 -7.80 7.58 -2.46
C ALA A 59 -7.25 6.24 -2.91
N VAL A 60 -8.11 5.50 -3.61
CA VAL A 60 -7.75 4.23 -4.27
C VAL A 60 -8.31 4.26 -5.69
N GLY A 61 -7.91 3.31 -6.51
CA GLY A 61 -8.47 3.14 -7.84
C GLY A 61 -9.72 2.28 -7.83
N ASP A 62 -10.43 2.28 -8.93
CA ASP A 62 -11.56 1.38 -9.15
C ASP A 62 -11.02 0.09 -9.79
N ASP A 63 -10.32 -0.71 -8.99
CA ASP A 63 -9.66 -1.93 -9.46
C ASP A 63 -9.58 -2.96 -8.33
N ALA A 64 -9.15 -4.16 -8.68
CA ALA A 64 -9.05 -5.26 -7.72
C ALA A 64 -7.97 -5.02 -6.66
N TRP A 65 -6.96 -4.21 -6.95
CA TRP A 65 -5.88 -3.93 -5.99
C TRP A 65 -6.36 -3.11 -4.80
N ALA A 66 -7.42 -2.33 -4.98
CA ALA A 66 -7.96 -1.50 -3.90
C ALA A 66 -8.51 -2.33 -2.75
N SER A 67 -8.97 -3.55 -3.02
CA SER A 67 -9.58 -4.39 -1.97
C SER A 67 -8.62 -4.76 -0.87
N ILE A 68 -7.34 -4.90 -1.17
CA ILE A 68 -6.34 -5.33 -0.19
C ILE A 68 -6.23 -4.31 0.97
N PRO A 69 -5.91 -3.03 0.72
CA PRO A 69 -5.84 -2.06 1.81
C PRO A 69 -7.21 -1.73 2.39
N MET A 70 -8.27 -1.71 1.58
CA MET A 70 -9.60 -1.39 2.07
C MET A 70 -10.08 -2.43 3.09
N GLU A 71 -9.91 -3.72 2.78
CA GLU A 71 -10.29 -4.78 3.70
C GLU A 71 -9.45 -4.77 4.96
N ALA A 72 -8.16 -4.49 4.85
CA ALA A 72 -7.27 -4.40 6.01
C ALA A 72 -7.70 -3.27 6.96
N MET A 73 -8.04 -2.11 6.40
CA MET A 73 -8.50 -0.99 7.21
C MET A 73 -9.86 -1.29 7.87
N GLU A 74 -10.78 -1.85 7.12
CA GLU A 74 -12.12 -2.18 7.64
C GLU A 74 -12.04 -3.26 8.72
N ALA A 75 -11.19 -4.27 8.54
CA ALA A 75 -11.00 -5.32 9.53
C ALA A 75 -10.40 -4.78 10.83
N ALA A 76 -9.61 -3.72 10.76
CA ALA A 76 -9.04 -3.08 11.94
C ALA A 76 -10.01 -2.10 12.62
N GLY A 77 -11.13 -1.79 12.00
CA GLY A 77 -12.12 -0.87 12.54
C GLY A 77 -11.96 0.58 12.09
N VAL A 78 -11.18 0.81 11.04
CA VAL A 78 -11.01 2.15 10.47
C VAL A 78 -12.26 2.53 9.67
N ASP A 79 -12.74 3.76 9.86
CA ASP A 79 -13.81 4.31 9.05
C ASP A 79 -13.24 4.75 7.71
N THR A 80 -13.65 4.06 6.64
CA THR A 80 -13.15 4.31 5.28
C THR A 80 -14.13 5.11 4.43
N HIS A 81 -15.15 5.70 5.05
CA HIS A 81 -16.18 6.44 4.32
C HIS A 81 -15.61 7.57 3.46
N ASP A 82 -14.53 8.19 3.92
CA ASP A 82 -13.91 9.32 3.24
C ASP A 82 -12.75 8.90 2.31
N VAL A 83 -12.59 7.62 2.05
CA VAL A 83 -11.65 7.15 1.04
C VAL A 83 -12.34 7.23 -0.32
N ARG A 84 -11.75 8.01 -1.22
CA ARG A 84 -12.32 8.21 -2.55
C ARG A 84 -11.89 7.11 -3.50
N ILE A 85 -12.81 6.70 -4.36
CA ILE A 85 -12.51 5.81 -5.48
C ILE A 85 -12.35 6.69 -6.72
N THR A 86 -11.20 6.59 -7.36
CA THR A 86 -10.84 7.44 -8.48
C THR A 86 -10.72 6.64 -9.78
N ASP A 87 -10.56 7.32 -10.90
CA ASP A 87 -10.29 6.69 -12.19
C ASP A 87 -8.81 6.37 -12.40
N LYS A 88 -7.98 6.67 -11.42
CA LYS A 88 -6.56 6.36 -11.45
C LYS A 88 -6.30 5.00 -10.81
N PRO A 89 -5.21 4.30 -11.17
CA PRO A 89 -4.91 3.01 -10.56
C PRO A 89 -4.64 3.14 -9.06
N THR A 90 -5.02 2.13 -8.30
CA THR A 90 -4.59 2.03 -6.90
C THR A 90 -3.06 2.01 -6.85
N ALA A 91 -2.48 2.75 -5.93
CA ALA A 91 -1.03 2.77 -5.77
C ALA A 91 -0.51 1.37 -5.46
N LEU A 92 0.57 1.01 -6.12
CA LEU A 92 1.14 -0.32 -6.05
C LEU A 92 2.63 -0.22 -5.82
N ALA A 93 3.15 -0.98 -4.87
CA ALA A 93 4.58 -1.08 -4.64
C ALA A 93 5.04 -2.52 -4.85
N SER A 94 6.15 -2.69 -5.55
CA SER A 94 6.79 -3.99 -5.69
C SER A 94 8.12 -3.92 -4.95
N VAL A 95 8.28 -4.74 -3.93
CA VAL A 95 9.44 -4.70 -3.05
C VAL A 95 10.19 -6.01 -3.13
N MET A 96 11.45 -5.96 -3.56
CA MET A 96 12.33 -7.11 -3.59
C MET A 96 13.29 -7.04 -2.42
N VAL A 97 13.44 -8.16 -1.71
CA VAL A 97 14.38 -8.28 -0.59
C VAL A 97 15.30 -9.46 -0.87
N ALA A 98 16.59 -9.18 -0.95
CA ALA A 98 17.60 -10.21 -1.19
C ALA A 98 18.02 -10.88 0.12
N ASP A 99 18.66 -12.05 0.01
CA ASP A 99 19.08 -12.83 1.17
C ASP A 99 20.02 -12.07 2.11
N ASP A 100 20.80 -11.13 1.58
CA ASP A 100 21.71 -10.31 2.39
C ASP A 100 21.03 -9.10 3.04
N GLY A 101 19.72 -8.95 2.86
CA GLY A 101 18.97 -7.83 3.38
C GLY A 101 18.90 -6.61 2.47
N GLU A 102 19.62 -6.60 1.35
CA GLU A 102 19.53 -5.53 0.37
C GLU A 102 18.14 -5.54 -0.26
N ASN A 103 17.56 -4.37 -0.52
CA ASN A 103 16.23 -4.31 -1.09
C ASN A 103 16.13 -3.25 -2.18
N ALA A 104 15.13 -3.41 -3.03
CA ALA A 104 14.77 -2.43 -4.06
C ALA A 104 13.26 -2.44 -4.24
N ALA A 105 12.69 -1.29 -4.57
CA ALA A 105 11.26 -1.16 -4.72
C ALA A 105 10.91 -0.31 -5.94
N LEU A 106 9.79 -0.66 -6.57
CA LEU A 106 9.14 0.16 -7.58
C LEU A 106 7.79 0.61 -7.03
N PHE A 107 7.45 1.85 -7.22
CA PHE A 107 6.21 2.41 -6.71
C PHE A 107 5.45 3.13 -7.82
N CYS A 108 4.17 2.79 -7.96
CA CYS A 108 3.23 3.47 -8.83
C CYS A 108 2.15 4.07 -7.96
N GLY A 109 2.05 5.38 -7.86
CA GLY A 109 1.25 6.04 -6.84
C GLY A 109 0.14 6.97 -7.30
N ASP A 110 -0.39 6.78 -8.49
CA ASP A 110 -1.31 7.76 -9.06
C ASP A 110 -2.56 8.04 -8.22
N ALA A 111 -3.27 7.01 -7.76
CA ALA A 111 -4.52 7.22 -7.04
C ALA A 111 -4.29 7.83 -5.66
N THR A 112 -3.24 7.40 -4.98
CA THR A 112 -2.96 7.81 -3.61
C THR A 112 -2.46 9.25 -3.51
N CYS A 113 -2.01 9.82 -4.61
CA CYS A 113 -1.51 11.20 -4.66
C CYS A 113 -2.23 12.00 -5.73
N PRO A 114 -3.56 12.11 -5.67
CA PRO A 114 -4.32 12.81 -6.70
C PRO A 114 -3.93 14.28 -6.71
N GLY A 115 -3.67 14.81 -7.90
CA GLY A 115 -3.30 16.20 -8.04
C GLY A 115 -1.82 16.49 -7.95
N THR A 116 -1.01 15.51 -7.57
CA THR A 116 0.41 15.72 -7.68
C THR A 116 0.82 15.30 -9.07
N ALA A 117 1.62 16.04 -9.65
CA ALA A 117 2.12 15.72 -10.92
C ALA A 117 3.01 14.56 -10.76
N SER A 118 2.65 13.62 -11.21
CA SER A 118 3.46 12.66 -11.40
C SER A 118 4.62 12.57 -10.86
N ALA A 119 4.65 12.42 -10.15
CA ALA A 119 5.88 12.31 -9.83
C ALA A 119 6.54 11.29 -10.03
#